data_ba108f06b78a28766afc9c7ce1e71f78
#
_entry.id   ba108f06b78a28766afc9c7ce1e71f78
#
_cell.length_a   1.000
_cell.length_b   1.000
_cell.length_c   1.000
_cell.angle_alpha   90.00
_cell.angle_beta   90.00
_cell.angle_gamma   90.00
#
_symmetry.space_group_name_H-M   'P 1'
#
loop_
_entity.id
_entity.type
_entity.pdbx_description
1 polymer ?
#
loop_
_entity_poly.entity_id
_entity_poly.type
_entity_poly.pdbx_seq_one_letter_code
_entity_poly.pdbx_strand_id
1 'polypeptide(L)'
;FAWLGNYHAFLQQLADLAEPEMWSFQGRDDLSILNNYITYTFARLKQQDKIYTDPEGRFAAFNTGLMSRIYGEDLMAYFVPNNVPDRQAWRFAAFCSTLDEARGDPAQRSAAIALAPVRSKLHLASYFTDVCFETRFDPNCELDYQFFHMIGDNIGRFPLDFLRKHCNDFPRSRALLAKIEAESDPNRQRQLFKELGRAVTDLEDVDMSALFYDLRIQFEAAVNHTLEQARRDYKVGIPCFFPTTGKLSMLLPIAFSARRNAKPCLALVVERLDN
;
A
#
# COMPACT_ATOMS: atom_id res chain seq x y z
N PHE A 1 2.05 26.49 13.34
CA PHE A 1 2.76 25.32 13.89
C PHE A 1 4.27 25.46 13.63
N ALA A 2 4.73 25.42 12.40
CA ALA A 2 6.15 25.46 12.07
C ALA A 2 6.48 26.45 10.95
N TRP A 3 7.68 27.00 11.02
CA TRP A 3 8.28 27.72 9.91
C TRP A 3 8.94 26.72 8.96
N LEU A 4 8.56 26.76 7.68
CA LEU A 4 8.99 25.79 6.65
C LEU A 4 10.15 26.28 5.79
N GLY A 5 10.60 27.54 6.01
CA GLY A 5 11.61 28.15 5.14
C GLY A 5 11.07 28.47 3.75
N ASN A 6 11.83 28.08 2.72
CA ASN A 6 11.34 28.15 1.34
C ASN A 6 10.33 27.03 1.09
N TYR A 7 9.06 27.39 0.98
CA TYR A 7 7.98 26.42 0.85
C TYR A 7 8.05 25.59 -0.43
N HIS A 8 8.49 26.17 -1.54
CA HIS A 8 8.68 25.40 -2.78
C HIS A 8 9.79 24.35 -2.62
N ALA A 9 10.91 24.71 -1.99
CA ALA A 9 11.98 23.75 -1.71
C ALA A 9 11.52 22.63 -0.76
N PHE A 10 10.66 22.93 0.23
CA PHE A 10 10.03 21.96 1.10
C PHE A 10 9.20 20.95 0.30
N LEU A 11 8.33 21.41 -0.62
CA LEU A 11 7.52 20.54 -1.46
C LEU A 11 8.39 19.70 -2.42
N GLN A 12 9.39 20.33 -3.03
CA GLN A 12 10.30 19.63 -3.95
C GLN A 12 11.07 18.51 -3.23
N GLN A 13 11.59 18.77 -2.03
CA GLN A 13 12.26 17.74 -1.24
C GLN A 13 11.33 16.56 -0.94
N LEU A 14 10.06 16.83 -0.61
CA LEU A 14 9.08 15.77 -0.37
C LEU A 14 8.80 14.97 -1.64
N ALA A 15 8.63 15.64 -2.78
CA ALA A 15 8.40 14.99 -4.07
C ALA A 15 9.58 14.11 -4.51
N ASP A 16 10.81 14.55 -4.25
CA ASP A 16 12.03 13.81 -4.59
C ASP A 16 12.22 12.55 -3.75
N LEU A 17 11.77 12.57 -2.52
CA LEU A 17 11.89 11.44 -1.58
C LEU A 17 10.72 10.46 -1.69
N ALA A 18 9.53 10.97 -1.98
CA ALA A 18 8.32 10.17 -2.06
C ALA A 18 8.28 9.32 -3.34
N GLU A 19 7.46 8.30 -3.29
CA GLU A 19 7.07 7.57 -4.49
C GLU A 19 6.56 8.51 -5.57
N PRO A 20 7.05 8.38 -6.85
CA PRO A 20 6.63 9.26 -7.93
C PRO A 20 5.14 9.08 -8.22
N GLU A 21 4.42 10.19 -8.14
CA GLU A 21 3.02 10.30 -8.52
C GLU A 21 2.82 11.55 -9.40
N MET A 22 1.61 11.74 -9.91
CA MET A 22 1.26 12.98 -10.61
C MET A 22 1.02 14.08 -9.58
N TRP A 23 2.09 14.78 -9.18
CA TRP A 23 2.03 15.84 -8.17
C TRP A 23 1.49 17.17 -8.67
N SER A 24 1.36 17.33 -10.00
CA SER A 24 0.96 18.56 -10.63
C SER A 24 -0.33 18.40 -11.43
N PHE A 25 -1.19 19.40 -11.40
CA PHE A 25 -2.45 19.38 -12.12
C PHE A 25 -2.27 19.86 -13.58
N GLN A 26 -2.84 19.14 -14.53
CA GLN A 26 -2.83 19.48 -15.96
C GLN A 26 -1.44 19.74 -16.56
N GLY A 27 -0.42 19.01 -16.13
CA GLY A 27 0.93 19.12 -16.69
C GLY A 27 1.70 20.40 -16.31
N ARG A 28 1.20 21.15 -15.33
CA ARG A 28 1.96 22.24 -14.71
C ARG A 28 2.97 21.65 -13.73
N ASP A 29 4.20 22.11 -13.81
CA ASP A 29 5.25 21.70 -12.86
C ASP A 29 5.22 22.57 -11.59
N ASP A 30 4.09 22.56 -10.88
CA ASP A 30 3.81 23.44 -9.75
C ASP A 30 3.61 22.71 -8.41
N LEU A 31 3.69 21.37 -8.41
CA LEU A 31 3.45 20.51 -7.25
C LEU A 31 2.12 20.80 -6.52
N SER A 32 1.13 21.34 -7.24
CA SER A 32 -0.13 21.80 -6.64
C SER A 32 -0.93 20.69 -5.96
N ILE A 33 -0.87 19.48 -6.51
CA ILE A 33 -1.52 18.30 -5.92
C ILE A 33 -0.82 17.92 -4.60
N LEU A 34 0.52 17.88 -4.60
CA LEU A 34 1.30 17.57 -3.40
C LEU A 34 1.11 18.63 -2.31
N ASN A 35 1.07 19.91 -2.72
CA ASN A 35 0.78 21.01 -1.81
C ASN A 35 -0.56 20.82 -1.09
N ASN A 36 -1.63 20.55 -1.84
CA ASN A 36 -2.95 20.30 -1.27
C ASN A 36 -2.95 19.06 -0.38
N TYR A 37 -2.33 17.98 -0.86
CA TYR A 37 -2.23 16.72 -0.12
C TYR A 37 -1.59 16.94 1.25
N ILE A 38 -0.38 17.49 1.31
CA ILE A 38 0.33 17.65 2.59
C ILE A 38 -0.37 18.65 3.53
N THR A 39 -0.98 19.69 2.98
CA THR A 39 -1.73 20.69 3.74
C THR A 39 -2.95 20.05 4.40
N TYR A 40 -3.75 19.30 3.65
CA TYR A 40 -4.93 18.62 4.20
C TYR A 40 -4.58 17.48 5.15
N THR A 41 -3.51 16.72 4.85
CA THR A 41 -2.99 15.67 5.73
C THR A 41 -2.56 16.25 7.07
N PHE A 42 -1.79 17.33 7.06
CA PHE A 42 -1.38 18.02 8.30
C PHE A 42 -2.59 18.54 9.10
N ALA A 43 -3.55 19.18 8.43
CA ALA A 43 -4.77 19.68 9.08
C ALA A 43 -5.56 18.52 9.73
N ARG A 44 -5.65 17.37 9.05
CA ARG A 44 -6.34 16.19 9.57
C ARG A 44 -5.61 15.56 10.74
N LEU A 45 -4.30 15.42 10.68
CA LEU A 45 -3.48 14.94 11.80
C LEU A 45 -3.62 15.83 13.04
N LYS A 46 -3.66 17.16 12.83
CA LYS A 46 -3.89 18.10 13.91
C LYS A 46 -5.27 17.94 14.56
N GLN A 47 -6.33 17.73 13.76
CA GLN A 47 -7.68 17.46 14.26
C GLN A 47 -7.77 16.16 15.07
N GLN A 48 -6.93 15.17 14.73
CA GLN A 48 -6.90 13.84 15.36
C GLN A 48 -5.88 13.74 16.50
N ASP A 49 -5.19 14.81 16.83
CA ASP A 49 -4.12 14.84 17.84
C ASP A 49 -2.99 13.82 17.56
N LYS A 50 -2.66 13.67 16.27
CA LYS A 50 -1.64 12.71 15.77
C LYS A 50 -0.31 13.37 15.41
N ILE A 51 -0.13 14.64 15.71
CA ILE A 51 1.17 15.31 15.59
C ILE A 51 1.94 15.04 16.87
N TYR A 52 2.99 14.25 16.77
CA TYR A 52 3.83 13.92 17.92
C TYR A 52 4.69 15.13 18.31
N THR A 53 4.71 15.43 19.60
CA THR A 53 5.65 16.37 20.22
C THR A 53 6.41 15.64 21.31
N ASP A 54 7.74 15.69 21.26
CA ASP A 54 8.58 15.11 22.30
C ASP A 54 8.26 15.77 23.66
N PRO A 55 8.10 14.99 24.73
CA PRO A 55 7.74 15.54 26.05
C PRO A 55 8.76 16.58 26.60
N GLU A 56 10.02 16.46 26.20
CA GLU A 56 11.07 17.41 26.58
C GLU A 56 11.18 18.59 25.59
N GLY A 57 10.30 18.65 24.57
CA GLY A 57 10.28 19.72 23.60
C GLY A 57 11.46 19.73 22.63
N ARG A 58 12.17 18.62 22.47
CA ARG A 58 13.36 18.51 21.59
C ARG A 58 13.01 18.49 20.12
N PHE A 59 11.86 17.90 19.78
CA PHE A 59 11.37 17.81 18.40
C PHE A 59 9.85 17.63 18.34
N ALA A 60 9.31 17.88 17.14
CA ALA A 60 7.98 17.44 16.76
C ALA A 60 8.04 16.70 15.43
N ALA A 61 7.08 15.82 15.19
CA ALA A 61 7.03 15.04 13.95
C ALA A 61 5.61 14.61 13.60
N PHE A 62 5.40 14.32 12.32
CA PHE A 62 4.18 13.65 11.87
C PHE A 62 4.45 12.73 10.68
N ASN A 63 3.61 11.73 10.50
CA ASN A 63 3.62 10.86 9.33
C ASN A 63 2.97 11.57 8.14
N THR A 64 3.71 11.75 7.05
CA THR A 64 3.21 12.42 5.85
C THR A 64 2.15 11.63 5.10
N GLY A 65 2.06 10.31 5.36
CA GLY A 65 1.24 9.38 4.60
C GLY A 65 1.83 8.99 3.24
N LEU A 66 3.02 9.48 2.91
CA LEU A 66 3.74 9.12 1.69
C LEU A 66 4.80 8.07 1.98
N MET A 67 5.12 7.26 0.99
CA MET A 67 6.14 6.23 1.08
C MET A 67 7.44 6.72 0.43
N SER A 68 8.56 6.35 1.03
CA SER A 68 9.89 6.57 0.45
C SER A 68 10.06 5.76 -0.83
N ARG A 69 10.47 6.40 -1.90
CA ARG A 69 10.74 5.73 -3.18
C ARG A 69 11.93 4.75 -3.14
N ILE A 70 12.78 4.86 -2.13
CA ILE A 70 13.98 4.02 -1.99
C ILE A 70 13.66 2.80 -1.15
N TYR A 71 12.98 3.00 -0.01
CA TYR A 71 12.80 1.96 1.00
C TYR A 71 11.40 1.38 1.04
N GLY A 72 10.38 2.04 0.42
CA GLY A 72 8.99 1.66 0.57
C GLY A 72 8.44 1.84 1.99
N GLU A 73 9.11 2.68 2.81
CA GLU A 73 8.75 3.00 4.19
C GLU A 73 8.08 4.37 4.28
N ASP A 74 7.32 4.59 5.36
CA ASP A 74 6.68 5.88 5.60
C ASP A 74 7.70 7.02 5.69
N LEU A 75 7.39 8.14 5.04
CA LEU A 75 8.13 9.39 5.17
C LEU A 75 7.55 10.22 6.32
N MET A 76 8.42 10.63 7.22
CA MET A 76 8.09 11.48 8.35
C MET A 76 8.57 12.91 8.10
N ALA A 77 7.76 13.89 8.50
CA ALA A 77 8.20 15.28 8.60
C ALA A 77 8.73 15.52 10.01
N TYR A 78 9.97 16.00 10.11
CA TYR A 78 10.66 16.24 11.37
C TYR A 78 10.94 17.72 11.58
N PHE A 79 10.69 18.19 12.78
CA PHE A 79 10.78 19.60 13.17
C PHE A 79 11.60 19.73 14.45
N VAL A 80 12.37 20.79 14.54
CA VAL A 80 13.13 21.14 15.72
C VAL A 80 12.63 22.48 16.28
N PRO A 81 12.92 22.80 17.56
CA PRO A 81 12.53 24.08 18.15
C PRO A 81 12.99 25.27 17.31
N ASN A 82 12.12 26.25 17.16
CA ASN A 82 12.45 27.51 16.51
C ASN A 82 12.81 28.55 17.57
N ASN A 83 14.09 28.83 17.70
CA ASN A 83 14.61 29.76 18.72
C ASN A 83 14.46 31.25 18.33
N VAL A 84 13.69 31.54 17.27
CA VAL A 84 13.47 32.93 16.85
C VAL A 84 12.26 33.48 17.59
N PRO A 85 12.41 34.54 18.40
CA PRO A 85 11.28 35.17 19.12
C PRO A 85 10.14 35.56 18.17
N ASP A 86 8.91 35.52 18.71
CA ASP A 86 7.68 35.91 18.01
C ASP A 86 7.36 35.17 16.70
N ARG A 87 7.97 33.97 16.52
CA ARG A 87 7.70 33.10 15.39
C ARG A 87 7.08 31.78 15.84
N GLN A 88 6.73 30.92 14.86
CA GLN A 88 6.21 29.58 15.12
C GLN A 88 7.17 28.79 16.03
N ALA A 89 6.60 28.00 16.93
CA ALA A 89 7.36 27.22 17.91
C ALA A 89 8.35 26.24 17.28
N TRP A 90 8.06 25.77 16.09
CA TRP A 90 8.83 24.76 15.37
C TRP A 90 9.38 25.28 14.05
N ARG A 91 10.49 24.73 13.61
CA ARG A 91 11.02 24.89 12.24
C ARG A 91 11.22 23.53 11.60
N PHE A 92 10.93 23.43 10.32
CA PHE A 92 11.18 22.23 9.55
C PHE A 92 12.68 21.93 9.48
N ALA A 93 13.06 20.67 9.67
CA ALA A 93 14.44 20.22 9.62
C ALA A 93 14.69 19.22 8.49
N ALA A 94 13.84 18.19 8.34
CA ALA A 94 13.99 17.19 7.28
C ALA A 94 12.71 16.39 7.07
N PHE A 95 12.58 15.81 5.87
CA PHE A 95 11.81 14.59 5.67
C PHE A 95 12.75 13.39 5.77
N CYS A 96 12.33 12.34 6.45
CA CYS A 96 13.12 11.12 6.59
C CYS A 96 12.23 9.88 6.68
N SER A 97 12.79 8.73 6.30
CA SER A 97 12.31 7.42 6.70
C SER A 97 13.15 6.92 7.89
N THR A 98 12.65 5.94 8.62
CA THR A 98 13.42 5.35 9.73
C THR A 98 14.67 4.62 9.25
N LEU A 99 14.76 4.25 7.97
CA LEU A 99 15.93 3.61 7.37
C LEU A 99 17.02 4.60 6.91
N ASP A 100 16.75 5.91 6.98
CA ASP A 100 17.74 6.94 6.64
C ASP A 100 18.89 7.07 7.68
N GLU A 101 18.78 6.39 8.82
CA GLU A 101 19.84 6.33 9.84
C GLU A 101 21.20 5.95 9.24
N ALA A 102 21.22 5.00 8.32
CA ALA A 102 22.44 4.48 7.69
C ALA A 102 22.88 5.25 6.43
N ARG A 103 21.95 5.87 5.69
CA ARG A 103 22.21 6.34 4.31
C ARG A 103 21.72 7.77 4.01
N GLY A 104 20.92 8.37 4.87
CA GLY A 104 20.41 9.72 4.69
C GLY A 104 21.50 10.79 4.76
N ASP A 105 21.18 12.01 4.35
CA ASP A 105 22.00 13.17 4.64
C ASP A 105 22.09 13.42 6.17
N PRO A 106 22.95 14.32 6.66
CA PRO A 106 23.12 14.54 8.11
C PRO A 106 21.81 14.91 8.84
N ALA A 107 20.92 15.68 8.21
CA ALA A 107 19.65 16.07 8.80
C ALA A 107 18.66 14.89 8.84
N GLN A 108 18.59 14.13 7.77
CA GLN A 108 17.78 12.91 7.67
C GLN A 108 18.23 11.86 8.68
N ARG A 109 19.54 11.62 8.80
CA ARG A 109 20.10 10.69 9.80
C ARG A 109 19.75 11.09 11.22
N SER A 110 19.94 12.36 11.55
CA SER A 110 19.61 12.87 12.90
C SER A 110 18.10 12.71 13.20
N ALA A 111 17.25 13.00 12.22
CA ALA A 111 15.82 12.83 12.34
C ALA A 111 15.43 11.35 12.49
N ALA A 112 15.98 10.45 11.67
CA ALA A 112 15.70 9.02 11.74
C ALA A 112 16.08 8.42 13.11
N ILE A 113 17.25 8.77 13.64
CA ILE A 113 17.71 8.34 14.98
C ILE A 113 16.75 8.85 16.07
N ALA A 114 16.32 10.14 15.99
CA ALA A 114 15.41 10.71 16.97
C ALA A 114 14.01 10.08 16.92
N LEU A 115 13.55 9.67 15.73
CA LEU A 115 12.22 9.11 15.52
C LEU A 115 12.13 7.59 15.77
N ALA A 116 13.24 6.86 15.69
CA ALA A 116 13.26 5.40 15.87
C ALA A 116 12.54 4.93 17.14
N PRO A 117 12.78 5.49 18.36
CA PRO A 117 12.12 5.04 19.59
C PRO A 117 10.64 5.42 19.67
N VAL A 118 10.16 6.34 18.85
CA VAL A 118 8.77 6.82 18.85
C VAL A 118 7.99 6.46 17.59
N ARG A 119 8.57 5.65 16.72
CA ARG A 119 7.95 5.23 15.43
C ARG A 119 6.51 4.75 15.60
N SER A 120 6.23 3.93 16.61
CA SER A 120 4.89 3.41 16.88
C SER A 120 3.86 4.46 17.29
N LYS A 121 4.30 5.69 17.58
CA LYS A 121 3.42 6.83 17.92
C LYS A 121 3.15 7.75 16.73
N LEU A 122 3.81 7.55 15.59
CA LEU A 122 3.69 8.35 14.38
C LEU A 122 2.62 7.76 13.46
N HIS A 123 1.36 7.95 13.85
CA HIS A 123 0.22 7.39 13.15
C HIS A 123 -0.13 8.15 11.88
N LEU A 124 -0.67 7.42 10.91
CA LEU A 124 -1.28 7.99 9.70
C LEU A 124 -2.52 8.84 10.04
N ALA A 125 -2.82 9.84 9.22
CA ALA A 125 -4.12 10.48 9.22
C ALA A 125 -5.21 9.45 8.89
N SER A 126 -6.30 9.45 9.65
CA SER A 126 -7.46 8.62 9.36
C SER A 126 -8.54 9.44 8.68
N TYR A 127 -8.98 8.99 7.51
CA TYR A 127 -10.06 9.60 6.74
C TYR A 127 -11.37 8.83 6.91
N PHE A 128 -11.34 7.71 7.63
CA PHE A 128 -12.51 6.93 7.97
C PHE A 128 -13.08 7.46 9.28
N THR A 129 -14.35 7.81 9.27
CA THR A 129 -15.13 8.20 10.45
C THR A 129 -16.11 7.07 10.78
N ASP A 130 -16.62 7.03 12.01
CA ASP A 130 -17.58 5.99 12.44
C ASP A 130 -18.78 5.87 11.50
N VAL A 131 -19.23 6.99 10.93
CA VAL A 131 -20.32 7.02 9.92
C VAL A 131 -19.90 6.33 8.62
N CYS A 132 -18.60 6.26 8.33
CA CYS A 132 -18.08 5.57 7.13
C CYS A 132 -17.94 4.06 7.33
N PHE A 133 -17.93 3.56 8.57
CA PHE A 133 -17.83 2.12 8.87
C PHE A 133 -19.04 1.31 8.39
N GLU A 134 -20.22 1.90 8.39
CA GLU A 134 -21.44 1.21 7.94
C GLU A 134 -21.49 1.01 6.42
N THR A 135 -20.76 1.82 5.65
CA THR A 135 -20.87 1.87 4.19
C THR A 135 -19.55 1.68 3.45
N ARG A 136 -18.40 1.57 4.13
CA ARG A 136 -17.08 1.56 3.49
C ARG A 136 -16.17 0.50 4.11
N PHE A 137 -15.26 0.02 3.27
CA PHE A 137 -14.19 -0.89 3.68
C PHE A 137 -13.18 -0.16 4.57
N ASP A 138 -12.91 -0.72 5.75
CA ASP A 138 -11.81 -0.28 6.62
C ASP A 138 -10.55 -1.10 6.31
N PRO A 139 -9.50 -0.51 5.74
CA PRO A 139 -8.26 -1.22 5.42
C PRO A 139 -7.46 -1.64 6.65
N ASN A 140 -7.88 -1.25 7.86
CA ASN A 140 -7.26 -1.69 9.11
C ASN A 140 -7.93 -2.94 9.71
N CYS A 141 -9.07 -3.36 9.15
CA CYS A 141 -9.70 -4.62 9.55
C CYS A 141 -8.85 -5.81 9.09
N GLU A 142 -8.86 -6.85 9.89
CA GLU A 142 -8.30 -8.13 9.50
C GLU A 142 -9.14 -8.76 8.39
N LEU A 143 -8.47 -9.32 7.38
CA LEU A 143 -9.14 -10.02 6.27
C LEU A 143 -9.11 -11.52 6.52
N ASP A 144 -10.28 -12.14 6.37
CA ASP A 144 -10.39 -13.60 6.28
C ASP A 144 -10.23 -14.04 4.82
N TYR A 145 -9.16 -14.77 4.54
CA TYR A 145 -8.80 -15.19 3.19
C TYR A 145 -9.30 -16.59 2.86
N GLN A 146 -10.11 -16.68 1.83
CA GLN A 146 -10.54 -17.98 1.27
C GLN A 146 -9.55 -18.47 0.20
N PHE A 147 -8.31 -18.79 0.60
CA PHE A 147 -7.23 -19.13 -0.34
C PHE A 147 -7.54 -20.31 -1.26
N PHE A 148 -8.22 -21.34 -0.77
CA PHE A 148 -8.62 -22.48 -1.60
C PHE A 148 -9.56 -22.04 -2.73
N HIS A 149 -10.49 -21.15 -2.43
CA HIS A 149 -11.37 -20.57 -3.46
C HIS A 149 -10.62 -19.64 -4.39
N MET A 150 -9.76 -18.77 -3.86
CA MET A 150 -9.04 -17.78 -4.67
C MET A 150 -8.01 -18.43 -5.58
N ILE A 151 -7.19 -19.35 -5.07
CA ILE A 151 -6.12 -20.01 -5.82
C ILE A 151 -6.65 -21.24 -6.55
N GLY A 152 -7.45 -22.09 -5.90
CA GLY A 152 -7.95 -23.32 -6.50
C GLY A 152 -8.99 -23.06 -7.57
N ASP A 153 -10.14 -22.48 -7.20
CA ASP A 153 -11.27 -22.32 -8.13
C ASP A 153 -11.04 -21.20 -9.15
N ASN A 154 -10.25 -20.19 -8.79
CA ASN A 154 -10.06 -18.97 -9.59
C ASN A 154 -8.63 -18.78 -10.14
N ILE A 155 -7.80 -19.82 -10.17
CA ILE A 155 -6.42 -19.74 -10.66
C ILE A 155 -6.34 -19.18 -12.10
N GLY A 156 -7.35 -19.42 -12.92
CA GLY A 156 -7.43 -18.91 -14.29
C GLY A 156 -7.62 -17.38 -14.40
N ARG A 157 -7.83 -16.69 -13.27
CA ARG A 157 -7.88 -15.22 -13.21
C ARG A 157 -6.50 -14.59 -12.98
N PHE A 158 -5.51 -15.37 -12.55
CA PHE A 158 -4.17 -14.88 -12.36
C PHE A 158 -3.50 -14.62 -13.72
N PRO A 159 -2.65 -13.58 -13.84
CA PRO A 159 -1.91 -13.34 -15.07
C PRO A 159 -1.04 -14.53 -15.46
N LEU A 160 -1.03 -14.87 -16.75
CA LEU A 160 -0.21 -16.00 -17.23
C LEU A 160 1.27 -15.83 -16.92
N ASP A 161 1.81 -14.61 -17.02
CA ASP A 161 3.21 -14.34 -16.68
C ASP A 161 3.51 -14.58 -15.20
N PHE A 162 2.55 -14.27 -14.33
CA PHE A 162 2.67 -14.60 -12.91
C PHE A 162 2.67 -16.11 -12.69
N LEU A 163 1.69 -16.83 -13.27
CA LEU A 163 1.62 -18.29 -13.17
C LEU A 163 2.88 -18.95 -13.75
N ARG A 164 3.35 -18.47 -14.90
CA ARG A 164 4.56 -19.00 -15.56
C ARG A 164 5.78 -18.88 -14.65
N LYS A 165 5.93 -17.76 -13.99
CA LYS A 165 7.03 -17.52 -13.06
C LYS A 165 7.03 -18.50 -11.88
N HIS A 166 5.87 -18.81 -11.31
CA HIS A 166 5.75 -19.64 -10.11
C HIS A 166 5.57 -21.13 -10.41
N CYS A 167 4.91 -21.48 -11.51
CA CYS A 167 4.70 -22.88 -11.89
C CYS A 167 5.94 -23.56 -12.53
N ASN A 168 6.93 -22.77 -12.95
CA ASN A 168 8.05 -23.30 -13.74
C ASN A 168 8.91 -24.33 -12.99
N ASP A 169 9.05 -24.17 -11.68
CA ASP A 169 9.89 -25.02 -10.84
C ASP A 169 9.20 -26.34 -10.44
N PHE A 170 7.90 -26.46 -10.72
CA PHE A 170 7.08 -27.61 -10.39
C PHE A 170 6.66 -28.38 -11.66
N PRO A 171 7.18 -29.59 -11.90
CA PRO A 171 6.98 -30.31 -13.17
C PRO A 171 5.52 -30.51 -13.57
N ARG A 172 4.64 -30.87 -12.61
CA ARG A 172 3.21 -31.12 -12.85
C ARG A 172 2.47 -29.84 -13.27
N SER A 173 2.65 -28.73 -12.54
CA SER A 173 2.01 -27.46 -12.87
C SER A 173 2.57 -26.84 -14.15
N ARG A 174 3.88 -26.94 -14.39
CA ARG A 174 4.51 -26.53 -15.65
C ARG A 174 3.92 -27.25 -16.85
N ALA A 175 3.73 -28.58 -16.75
CA ALA A 175 3.13 -29.37 -17.84
C ALA A 175 1.66 -28.96 -18.10
N LEU A 176 0.88 -28.68 -17.05
CA LEU A 176 -0.50 -28.19 -17.19
C LEU A 176 -0.54 -26.79 -17.79
N LEU A 177 0.34 -25.89 -17.34
CA LEU A 177 0.42 -24.54 -17.87
C LEU A 177 0.78 -24.52 -19.35
N ALA A 178 1.73 -25.35 -19.77
CA ALA A 178 2.08 -25.50 -21.19
C ALA A 178 0.88 -25.97 -22.05
N LYS A 179 0.04 -26.88 -21.53
CA LYS A 179 -1.21 -27.27 -22.20
C LYS A 179 -2.21 -26.12 -22.29
N ILE A 180 -2.34 -25.32 -21.22
CA ILE A 180 -3.23 -24.13 -21.20
C ILE A 180 -2.80 -23.12 -22.25
N GLU A 181 -1.50 -22.89 -22.38
CA GLU A 181 -0.95 -21.93 -23.36
C GLU A 181 -1.07 -22.40 -24.82
N ALA A 182 -1.02 -23.70 -25.03
CA ALA A 182 -1.20 -24.29 -26.37
C ALA A 182 -2.66 -24.44 -26.80
N GLU A 183 -3.60 -24.34 -25.87
CA GLU A 183 -5.02 -24.55 -26.15
C GLU A 183 -5.68 -23.29 -26.71
N SER A 184 -6.37 -23.44 -27.83
CA SER A 184 -7.08 -22.35 -28.51
C SER A 184 -8.58 -22.33 -28.24
N ASP A 185 -9.17 -23.44 -27.79
CA ASP A 185 -10.58 -23.49 -27.41
C ASP A 185 -10.77 -22.92 -25.99
N PRO A 186 -11.52 -21.80 -25.82
CA PRO A 186 -11.74 -21.17 -24.52
C PRO A 186 -12.41 -22.08 -23.48
N ASN A 187 -13.27 -23.02 -23.91
CA ASN A 187 -13.95 -23.94 -22.99
C ASN A 187 -12.98 -24.98 -22.46
N ARG A 188 -12.15 -25.52 -23.33
CA ARG A 188 -11.13 -26.49 -22.97
C ARG A 188 -10.02 -25.84 -22.13
N GLN A 189 -9.63 -24.63 -22.48
CA GLN A 189 -8.69 -23.85 -21.67
C GLN A 189 -9.21 -23.62 -20.25
N ARG A 190 -10.52 -23.29 -20.07
CA ARG A 190 -11.14 -23.18 -18.73
C ARG A 190 -11.10 -24.51 -17.96
N GLN A 191 -11.26 -25.65 -18.64
CA GLN A 191 -11.17 -26.96 -18.00
C GLN A 191 -9.73 -27.23 -17.51
N LEU A 192 -8.74 -26.91 -18.33
CA LEU A 192 -7.33 -27.04 -17.96
C LEU A 192 -6.95 -26.14 -16.77
N PHE A 193 -7.48 -24.91 -16.70
CA PHE A 193 -7.32 -24.06 -15.52
C PHE A 193 -7.94 -24.69 -14.25
N LYS A 194 -9.11 -25.31 -14.36
CA LYS A 194 -9.71 -26.05 -13.23
C LYS A 194 -8.87 -27.25 -12.82
N GLU A 195 -8.25 -27.95 -13.76
CA GLU A 195 -7.32 -29.03 -13.46
C GLU A 195 -6.07 -28.51 -12.75
N LEU A 196 -5.52 -27.38 -13.21
CA LEU A 196 -4.39 -26.74 -12.54
C LEU A 196 -4.75 -26.31 -11.12
N GLY A 197 -5.90 -25.67 -10.92
CA GLY A 197 -6.37 -25.26 -9.60
C GLY A 197 -6.54 -26.43 -8.64
N ARG A 198 -7.16 -27.53 -9.08
CA ARG A 198 -7.28 -28.76 -8.29
C ARG A 198 -5.92 -29.37 -7.96
N ALA A 199 -5.00 -29.38 -8.92
CA ALA A 199 -3.66 -29.89 -8.67
C ALA A 199 -2.93 -29.05 -7.62
N VAL A 200 -3.01 -27.72 -7.72
CA VAL A 200 -2.35 -26.80 -6.79
C VAL A 200 -2.94 -26.88 -5.37
N THR A 201 -4.22 -27.22 -5.25
CA THR A 201 -4.88 -27.39 -3.93
C THR A 201 -4.81 -28.82 -3.38
N ASP A 202 -4.12 -29.72 -4.06
CA ASP A 202 -3.83 -31.08 -3.60
C ASP A 202 -2.66 -31.03 -2.60
N LEU A 203 -2.98 -30.89 -1.32
CA LEU A 203 -1.99 -30.74 -0.26
C LEU A 203 -1.28 -32.06 0.12
N GLU A 204 -1.73 -33.20 -0.42
CA GLU A 204 -1.04 -34.48 -0.27
C GLU A 204 0.17 -34.59 -1.24
N ASP A 205 0.13 -33.88 -2.36
CA ASP A 205 1.25 -33.74 -3.29
C ASP A 205 2.21 -32.64 -2.75
N VAL A 206 3.40 -33.05 -2.34
CA VAL A 206 4.40 -32.16 -1.69
C VAL A 206 4.78 -30.99 -2.59
N ASP A 207 4.97 -31.22 -3.89
CA ASP A 207 5.33 -30.18 -4.85
C ASP A 207 4.17 -29.20 -5.06
N MET A 208 2.94 -29.70 -5.14
CA MET A 208 1.75 -28.86 -5.31
C MET A 208 1.43 -28.08 -4.06
N SER A 209 1.60 -28.68 -2.89
CA SER A 209 1.49 -28.00 -1.60
C SER A 209 2.50 -26.85 -1.49
N ALA A 210 3.75 -27.07 -1.87
CA ALA A 210 4.77 -26.00 -1.89
C ALA A 210 4.38 -24.87 -2.85
N LEU A 211 3.90 -25.19 -4.05
CA LEU A 211 3.40 -24.19 -5.00
C LEU A 211 2.20 -23.41 -4.44
N PHE A 212 1.25 -24.09 -3.77
CA PHE A 212 0.11 -23.43 -3.14
C PHE A 212 0.57 -22.39 -2.11
N TYR A 213 1.51 -22.75 -1.24
CA TYR A 213 2.05 -21.82 -0.25
C TYR A 213 2.83 -20.67 -0.86
N ASP A 214 3.60 -20.90 -1.94
CA ASP A 214 4.29 -19.83 -2.67
C ASP A 214 3.29 -18.84 -3.27
N LEU A 215 2.27 -19.31 -3.98
CA LEU A 215 1.22 -18.47 -4.53
C LEU A 215 0.46 -17.69 -3.45
N ARG A 216 0.20 -18.33 -2.30
CA ARG A 216 -0.43 -17.69 -1.14
C ARG A 216 0.41 -16.54 -0.62
N ILE A 217 1.70 -16.74 -0.38
CA ILE A 217 2.62 -15.71 0.13
C ILE A 217 2.66 -14.52 -0.83
N GLN A 218 2.77 -14.78 -2.13
CA GLN A 218 2.80 -13.72 -3.15
C GLN A 218 1.48 -12.94 -3.20
N PHE A 219 0.36 -13.65 -3.06
CA PHE A 219 -0.96 -13.02 -3.04
C PHE A 219 -1.15 -12.16 -1.78
N GLU A 220 -0.83 -12.68 -0.59
CA GLU A 220 -0.88 -11.94 0.67
C GLU A 220 -0.02 -10.66 0.61
N ALA A 221 1.20 -10.77 0.07
CA ALA A 221 2.07 -9.60 -0.08
C ALA A 221 1.46 -8.53 -1.01
N ALA A 222 0.84 -8.96 -2.11
CA ALA A 222 0.18 -8.05 -3.04
C ALA A 222 -1.06 -7.38 -2.42
N VAL A 223 -1.86 -8.12 -1.65
CA VAL A 223 -3.01 -7.59 -0.92
C VAL A 223 -2.56 -6.59 0.15
N ASN A 224 -1.56 -6.94 0.96
CA ASN A 224 -1.03 -6.06 1.99
C ASN A 224 -0.52 -4.74 1.40
N HIS A 225 0.15 -4.79 0.24
CA HIS A 225 0.55 -3.57 -0.46
C HIS A 225 -0.66 -2.71 -0.86
N THR A 226 -1.72 -3.32 -1.38
CA THR A 226 -2.95 -2.59 -1.72
C THR A 226 -3.64 -2.00 -0.49
N LEU A 227 -3.67 -2.73 0.63
CA LEU A 227 -4.22 -2.22 1.90
C LEU A 227 -3.43 -1.01 2.41
N GLU A 228 -2.10 -1.05 2.31
CA GLU A 228 -1.25 0.08 2.64
C GLU A 228 -1.55 1.31 1.76
N GLN A 229 -1.81 1.11 0.47
CA GLN A 229 -2.25 2.18 -0.42
C GLN A 229 -3.66 2.69 -0.01
N ALA A 230 -4.60 1.80 0.29
CA ALA A 230 -5.96 2.17 0.69
C ALA A 230 -6.00 2.93 2.02
N ARG A 231 -5.09 2.67 2.95
CA ARG A 231 -4.93 3.44 4.20
C ARG A 231 -4.55 4.90 3.93
N ARG A 232 -3.84 5.17 2.84
CA ARG A 232 -3.37 6.50 2.43
C ARG A 232 -4.35 7.19 1.49
N ASP A 233 -4.98 6.43 0.61
CA ASP A 233 -5.97 6.93 -0.35
C ASP A 233 -7.18 5.99 -0.40
N TYR A 234 -8.30 6.45 0.17
CA TYR A 234 -9.56 5.69 0.18
C TYR A 234 -10.11 5.39 -1.22
N LYS A 235 -9.66 6.12 -2.26
CA LYS A 235 -10.08 5.91 -3.65
C LYS A 235 -9.48 4.65 -4.28
N VAL A 236 -8.51 4.01 -3.63
CA VAL A 236 -7.97 2.73 -4.07
C VAL A 236 -9.05 1.64 -4.04
N GLY A 237 -9.91 1.65 -3.02
CA GLY A 237 -11.05 0.75 -2.96
C GLY A 237 -12.22 1.25 -3.82
N ILE A 238 -12.74 0.40 -4.71
CA ILE A 238 -13.86 0.73 -5.62
C ILE A 238 -15.12 0.04 -5.10
N PRO A 239 -16.15 0.79 -4.68
CA PRO A 239 -17.42 0.17 -4.28
C PRO A 239 -18.10 -0.47 -5.48
N CYS A 240 -18.60 -1.68 -5.30
CA CYS A 240 -19.30 -2.45 -6.33
C CYS A 240 -20.56 -3.06 -5.75
N PHE A 241 -21.69 -2.82 -6.40
CA PHE A 241 -22.96 -3.44 -6.04
C PHE A 241 -23.19 -4.69 -6.87
N PHE A 242 -23.46 -5.82 -6.21
CA PHE A 242 -23.80 -7.08 -6.85
C PHE A 242 -25.31 -7.28 -6.84
N PRO A 243 -26.01 -7.11 -7.99
CA PRO A 243 -27.47 -7.20 -8.07
C PRO A 243 -28.05 -8.56 -7.64
N THR A 244 -27.27 -9.64 -7.83
CA THR A 244 -27.70 -11.00 -7.48
C THR A 244 -27.76 -11.26 -5.98
N THR A 245 -26.89 -10.58 -5.21
CA THR A 245 -26.84 -10.71 -3.74
C THR A 245 -27.44 -9.53 -3.02
N GLY A 246 -27.69 -8.41 -3.72
CA GLY A 246 -28.14 -7.14 -3.14
C GLY A 246 -27.11 -6.51 -2.19
N LYS A 247 -25.87 -6.98 -2.19
CA LYS A 247 -24.82 -6.52 -1.29
C LYS A 247 -23.89 -5.52 -1.97
N LEU A 248 -23.40 -4.58 -1.18
CA LEU A 248 -22.31 -3.68 -1.55
C LEU A 248 -21.00 -4.33 -1.11
N SER A 249 -20.12 -4.58 -2.06
CA SER A 249 -18.77 -5.11 -1.84
C SER A 249 -17.74 -4.07 -2.26
N MET A 250 -16.48 -4.26 -1.84
CA MET A 250 -15.37 -3.42 -2.27
C MET A 250 -14.46 -4.23 -3.19
N LEU A 251 -14.05 -3.62 -4.29
CA LEU A 251 -13.03 -4.17 -5.17
C LEU A 251 -11.68 -3.53 -4.80
N LEU A 252 -10.72 -4.35 -4.43
CA LEU A 252 -9.33 -3.95 -4.22
C LEU A 252 -8.51 -4.31 -5.44
N PRO A 253 -7.85 -3.36 -6.11
CA PRO A 253 -7.00 -3.62 -7.27
C PRO A 253 -5.71 -4.28 -6.82
N ILE A 254 -5.41 -5.47 -7.34
CA ILE A 254 -4.21 -6.23 -6.98
C ILE A 254 -3.23 -6.25 -8.14
N ALA A 255 -1.97 -5.93 -7.86
CA ALA A 255 -0.86 -6.01 -8.80
C ALA A 255 0.24 -6.92 -8.24
N PHE A 256 0.66 -7.94 -9.03
CA PHE A 256 1.75 -8.86 -8.67
C PHE A 256 3.12 -8.34 -9.13
N SER A 257 3.37 -7.07 -8.95
CA SER A 257 4.65 -6.47 -9.33
C SER A 257 5.07 -5.44 -8.30
N ALA A 258 6.32 -5.51 -7.90
CA ALA A 258 6.94 -4.49 -7.06
C ALA A 258 7.20 -3.16 -7.80
N ARG A 259 6.86 -3.07 -9.09
CA ARG A 259 6.99 -1.81 -9.84
C ARG A 259 5.85 -0.89 -9.43
N ARG A 260 6.17 0.31 -9.05
CA ARG A 260 5.27 1.35 -8.54
C ARG A 260 4.05 1.66 -9.40
N ASN A 261 4.19 1.62 -10.71
CA ASN A 261 3.11 1.87 -11.67
C ASN A 261 2.62 0.55 -12.28
N ALA A 262 2.71 -0.56 -11.54
CA ALA A 262 2.16 -1.82 -11.99
C ALA A 262 0.64 -1.66 -12.15
N LYS A 263 0.16 -1.90 -13.36
CA LYS A 263 -1.29 -1.92 -13.60
C LYS A 263 -1.90 -3.07 -12.81
N PRO A 264 -3.01 -2.84 -12.10
CA PRO A 264 -3.75 -3.91 -11.47
C PRO A 264 -4.12 -4.99 -12.49
N CYS A 265 -3.94 -6.23 -12.13
CA CYS A 265 -4.22 -7.38 -12.98
C CYS A 265 -5.32 -8.28 -12.42
N LEU A 266 -5.70 -8.06 -11.15
CA LEU A 266 -6.81 -8.69 -10.48
C LEU A 266 -7.62 -7.65 -9.70
N ALA A 267 -8.88 -7.96 -9.44
CA ALA A 267 -9.70 -7.27 -8.44
C ALA A 267 -10.10 -8.29 -7.36
N LEU A 268 -9.68 -8.03 -6.13
CA LEU A 268 -10.13 -8.78 -4.97
C LEU A 268 -11.48 -8.22 -4.51
N VAL A 269 -12.48 -9.07 -4.42
CA VAL A 269 -13.79 -8.72 -3.84
C VAL A 269 -13.69 -8.89 -2.33
N VAL A 270 -13.97 -7.82 -1.59
CA VAL A 270 -14.01 -7.83 -0.12
C VAL A 270 -15.43 -7.54 0.33
N GLU A 271 -15.96 -8.40 1.17
CA GLU A 271 -17.29 -8.28 1.76
C GLU A 271 -17.21 -8.26 3.27
N ARG A 272 -18.16 -7.56 3.90
CA ARG A 272 -18.28 -7.59 5.34
C ARG A 272 -18.84 -8.97 5.76
N LEU A 273 -18.18 -9.61 6.70
CA LEU A 273 -18.73 -10.77 7.38
C LEU A 273 -19.73 -10.27 8.44
N ASP A 274 -20.99 -10.67 8.28
CA ASP A 274 -22.00 -10.45 9.31
C ASP A 274 -21.69 -11.46 10.45
N ASN A 275 -21.20 -10.95 11.58
CA ASN A 275 -21.01 -11.74 12.82
C ASN A 275 -22.31 -11.84 13.59
#